data_b64e5532e6cb3b659f7692bd11d10ddc
#
_entry.id   b64e5532e6cb3b659f7692bd11d10ddc
#
_cell.length_a   1.000
_cell.length_b   1.000
_cell.length_c   1.000
_cell.angle_alpha   90.00
_cell.angle_beta   90.00
_cell.angle_gamma   90.00
#
_symmetry.space_group_name_H-M   'P 1'
#
loop_
_entity.id
_entity.type
_entity.pdbx_description
1 polymer ?
#
loop_
_entity_poly.entity_id
_entity_poly.type
_entity_poly.pdbx_seq_one_letter_code
_entity_poly.pdbx_strand_id
1 'polypeptide(L)'
;MFKKVSAALLAAVVAGSALAVANAAESTGKGALDFTIDSPYKNVNWETFGQYKADFHAHSNESDGSPQPFDTVEEHYRKGYDVLALTDHNVTNTTWNRKDDPTGKGRTYLTDERYNEITNGTDRGGRGMVAIKNSDEQSKSDHLNTFFTPFNNSDGATLESNIAKCQELGGICHINHPGRYTGGKNTSGTAGEDASNNHATIQKYVDLFMKYDSCVGMEIINKLDGDSYSDRILWDNILEETMEDGRFVWGFSNDDTHSNAATGHSYNMMLMPENTATNVRAAMESGAFYASAKVAKREGYTNTNIDEINSYQPPVITNISVDDAEDTITIEGNYYNTVEWIADGEIIATGNTIDLNDYEGKINSYVRAQLKGNEGISFTQPFGVKSDIAGKANLSVDKNTVVVENDNKTVTCTVSVTNVLGANAFDAKLSYDSEVFEVAEVKALTEDTVISSDKSTDGTARMIIGTQTPVNGAADVMQVVLKVKEDAKTGITSLSLDSLNTTVSVTSDIFEGLLTVADGAKDIEVISYRELSDVNNDGEVTLKDLSLAVKNYRPENAAYDIDRSGVVDTADLIIIASYIA
;
A
#
# COMPACT_ATOMS: atom_id res chain seq x y z
N MET A 1 -9.10 5.32 3.79
CA MET A 1 -8.57 6.70 3.69
C MET A 1 -8.59 7.30 5.10
N PHE A 2 -7.44 7.33 5.75
CA PHE A 2 -7.35 7.87 7.11
C PHE A 2 -7.25 9.38 7.06
N LYS A 3 -8.11 10.07 7.79
CA LYS A 3 -7.95 11.51 8.01
C LYS A 3 -7.38 11.71 9.40
N LYS A 4 -6.19 12.31 9.51
CA LYS A 4 -5.71 12.87 10.77
C LYS A 4 -6.73 13.93 11.23
N VAL A 5 -7.44 13.68 12.30
CA VAL A 5 -8.39 14.65 12.86
C VAL A 5 -7.56 15.66 13.65
N SER A 6 -7.54 16.90 13.17
CA SER A 6 -6.87 18.00 13.90
C SER A 6 -7.35 18.03 15.35
N ALA A 7 -6.42 17.96 16.28
CA ALA A 7 -6.61 17.83 17.73
C ALA A 7 -7.51 18.88 18.40
N ALA A 8 -7.99 19.90 17.68
CA ALA A 8 -8.67 21.06 18.26
C ALA A 8 -10.16 20.81 18.63
N LEU A 9 -10.83 19.76 18.13
CA LEU A 9 -12.23 19.48 18.48
C LEU A 9 -12.42 18.32 19.46
N LEU A 10 -11.41 17.46 19.64
CA LEU A 10 -11.45 16.33 20.59
C LEU A 10 -10.61 16.57 21.88
N ALA A 11 -9.88 17.67 21.98
CA ALA A 11 -8.96 17.96 23.08
C ALA A 11 -9.61 18.01 24.48
N ALA A 12 -10.93 18.03 24.57
CA ALA A 12 -11.62 18.02 25.88
C ALA A 12 -11.81 16.61 26.46
N VAL A 13 -11.67 15.55 25.66
CA VAL A 13 -11.90 14.16 26.08
C VAL A 13 -10.58 13.39 26.28
N VAL A 14 -9.48 13.83 25.66
CA VAL A 14 -8.21 13.06 25.56
C VAL A 14 -7.21 13.33 26.69
N ALA A 15 -7.39 14.36 27.52
CA ALA A 15 -6.38 14.76 28.52
C ALA A 15 -6.16 13.74 29.68
N GLY A 16 -6.87 12.64 29.73
CA GLY A 16 -6.77 11.64 30.81
C GLY A 16 -6.18 10.29 30.45
N SER A 17 -6.02 9.94 29.16
CA SER A 17 -5.77 8.54 28.77
C SER A 17 -4.32 8.18 28.41
N ALA A 18 -3.40 9.12 28.38
CA ALA A 18 -2.00 8.87 27.97
C ALA A 18 -1.16 8.01 28.95
N LEU A 19 -1.68 7.62 30.09
CA LEU A 19 -0.93 6.89 31.14
C LEU A 19 -1.38 5.43 31.35
N ALA A 20 -2.39 4.93 30.63
CA ALA A 20 -2.97 3.60 30.88
C ALA A 20 -2.60 2.52 29.83
N VAL A 21 -1.84 2.83 28.77
CA VAL A 21 -1.52 1.85 27.70
C VAL A 21 -0.42 0.86 28.11
N ALA A 22 0.12 0.93 29.30
CA ALA A 22 1.25 0.10 29.74
C ALA A 22 0.90 -1.26 30.36
N ASN A 23 -0.37 -1.69 30.38
CA ASN A 23 -0.70 -3.03 30.90
C ASN A 23 -1.71 -3.78 30.02
N ALA A 24 -1.12 -4.63 29.19
CA ALA A 24 -1.56 -5.96 28.82
C ALA A 24 -2.97 -6.18 28.30
N ALA A 25 -3.14 -6.10 26.99
CA ALA A 25 -3.84 -7.19 26.34
C ALA A 25 -2.79 -8.24 25.93
N GLU A 26 -3.03 -9.53 26.13
CA GLU A 26 -2.31 -10.57 25.38
C GLU A 26 -2.53 -10.24 23.91
N SER A 27 -1.47 -9.88 23.20
CA SER A 27 -1.51 -9.53 21.80
C SER A 27 -2.07 -10.72 21.04
N THR A 28 -3.14 -10.53 20.31
CA THR A 28 -3.65 -11.51 19.34
C THR A 28 -2.74 -11.61 18.11
N GLY A 29 -1.55 -11.03 18.14
CA GLY A 29 -0.56 -11.04 17.06
C GLY A 29 -0.70 -9.88 16.06
N LYS A 30 -1.80 -9.13 16.07
CA LYS A 30 -2.00 -7.94 15.22
C LYS A 30 -2.13 -6.67 16.06
N GLY A 31 -1.65 -5.56 15.52
CA GLY A 31 -1.75 -4.23 16.13
C GLY A 31 -3.15 -3.59 16.02
N ALA A 32 -3.21 -2.28 16.20
CA ALA A 32 -4.44 -1.50 16.01
C ALA A 32 -4.77 -1.30 14.53
N LEU A 33 -3.77 -1.41 13.67
CA LEU A 33 -3.88 -1.28 12.21
C LEU A 33 -3.69 -2.65 11.54
N ASP A 34 -4.24 -2.77 10.35
CA ASP A 34 -4.10 -3.89 9.42
C ASP A 34 -3.47 -3.32 8.15
N PHE A 35 -2.31 -3.83 7.75
CA PHE A 35 -1.54 -3.27 6.66
C PHE A 35 -1.73 -4.07 5.38
N THR A 36 -1.93 -3.35 4.27
CA THR A 36 -1.85 -3.92 2.93
C THR A 36 -0.55 -3.44 2.29
N ILE A 37 0.28 -4.39 1.83
CA ILE A 37 1.63 -4.12 1.33
C ILE A 37 1.65 -4.30 -0.20
N ASP A 38 1.84 -3.19 -0.93
CA ASP A 38 2.03 -3.23 -2.38
C ASP A 38 3.52 -3.34 -2.71
N SER A 39 3.97 -4.56 -2.98
CA SER A 39 5.37 -4.86 -3.28
C SER A 39 5.71 -4.66 -4.75
N PRO A 40 6.77 -3.91 -5.12
CA PRO A 40 7.29 -3.86 -6.48
C PRO A 40 7.83 -5.21 -6.97
N TYR A 41 8.09 -6.12 -6.04
CA TYR A 41 8.62 -7.46 -6.32
C TYR A 41 7.54 -8.55 -6.39
N LYS A 42 6.26 -8.22 -6.28
CA LYS A 42 5.14 -9.21 -6.25
C LYS A 42 5.08 -10.13 -7.47
N ASN A 43 5.62 -9.69 -8.61
CA ASN A 43 5.66 -10.47 -9.85
C ASN A 43 7.04 -11.09 -10.13
N VAL A 44 8.01 -10.94 -9.23
CA VAL A 44 9.35 -11.53 -9.38
C VAL A 44 9.30 -12.98 -8.94
N ASN A 45 9.64 -13.89 -9.84
CA ASN A 45 9.87 -15.28 -9.47
C ASN A 45 11.35 -15.47 -9.13
N TRP A 46 11.68 -15.46 -7.84
CA TRP A 46 13.04 -15.52 -7.32
C TRP A 46 13.78 -16.84 -7.64
N GLU A 47 13.06 -17.91 -8.01
CA GLU A 47 13.67 -19.18 -8.40
C GLU A 47 14.08 -19.20 -9.88
N THR A 48 13.36 -18.45 -10.74
CA THR A 48 13.52 -18.56 -12.20
C THR A 48 14.00 -17.30 -12.88
N PHE A 49 13.79 -16.11 -12.26
CA PHE A 49 14.26 -14.86 -12.83
C PHE A 49 15.78 -14.73 -12.66
N GLY A 50 16.43 -14.22 -13.70
CA GLY A 50 17.83 -13.84 -13.63
C GLY A 50 18.00 -12.46 -12.99
N GLN A 51 19.17 -12.23 -12.44
CA GLN A 51 19.62 -10.93 -11.97
C GLN A 51 20.62 -10.36 -12.99
N TYR A 52 20.29 -9.20 -13.54
CA TYR A 52 21.04 -8.59 -14.65
C TYR A 52 21.54 -7.21 -14.25
N LYS A 53 22.87 -7.06 -14.25
CA LYS A 53 23.55 -5.80 -13.90
C LYS A 53 23.33 -4.77 -15.01
N ALA A 54 22.78 -3.59 -14.68
CA ALA A 54 22.42 -2.56 -15.63
C ALA A 54 23.03 -1.20 -15.27
N ASP A 55 23.44 -0.45 -16.30
CA ASP A 55 23.74 0.96 -16.21
C ASP A 55 22.90 1.74 -17.23
N PHE A 56 22.20 2.75 -16.73
CA PHE A 56 21.31 3.59 -17.52
C PHE A 56 21.85 5.02 -17.70
N HIS A 57 23.11 5.28 -17.30
CA HIS A 57 23.72 6.59 -17.40
C HIS A 57 25.22 6.47 -17.69
N ALA A 58 25.57 6.55 -18.96
CA ALA A 58 26.97 6.42 -19.41
C ALA A 58 27.25 7.35 -20.59
N HIS A 59 28.41 8.02 -20.53
CA HIS A 59 28.90 8.95 -21.53
C HIS A 59 30.11 8.41 -22.29
N SER A 60 30.17 8.82 -23.52
CA SER A 60 31.34 8.68 -24.39
C SER A 60 31.85 10.06 -24.83
N ASN A 61 32.82 10.07 -25.70
CA ASN A 61 33.28 11.32 -26.31
C ASN A 61 32.35 11.85 -27.42
N GLU A 62 31.15 11.28 -27.59
CA GLU A 62 30.06 11.92 -28.31
C GLU A 62 29.64 13.20 -27.59
N SER A 63 29.65 13.21 -26.27
CA SER A 63 29.44 14.39 -25.44
C SER A 63 30.71 14.83 -24.73
N ASP A 64 30.84 14.61 -23.45
CA ASP A 64 31.91 15.07 -22.58
C ASP A 64 32.69 13.94 -21.88
N GLY A 65 32.35 12.70 -22.14
CA GLY A 65 33.14 11.55 -21.73
C GLY A 65 34.46 11.47 -22.47
N SER A 66 35.45 10.79 -21.90
CA SER A 66 36.77 10.63 -22.49
C SER A 66 36.89 9.44 -23.47
N PRO A 67 36.22 8.26 -23.20
CA PRO A 67 36.36 7.09 -24.05
C PRO A 67 35.53 7.21 -25.33
N GLN A 68 35.96 6.52 -26.39
CA GLN A 68 35.16 6.35 -27.60
C GLN A 68 33.86 5.57 -27.26
N PRO A 69 32.78 5.72 -28.05
CA PRO A 69 31.56 4.92 -27.83
C PRO A 69 31.83 3.41 -27.73
N PHE A 70 32.69 2.86 -28.60
CA PHE A 70 33.02 1.44 -28.52
C PHE A 70 33.80 1.08 -27.24
N ASP A 71 34.68 1.93 -26.75
CA ASP A 71 35.45 1.70 -25.53
C ASP A 71 34.56 1.69 -24.29
N THR A 72 33.54 2.60 -24.24
CA THR A 72 32.55 2.64 -23.16
C THR A 72 31.76 1.33 -23.12
N VAL A 73 31.32 0.82 -24.27
CA VAL A 73 30.55 -0.46 -24.34
C VAL A 73 31.45 -1.64 -23.93
N GLU A 74 32.69 -1.71 -24.43
CA GLU A 74 33.63 -2.79 -24.09
C GLU A 74 33.94 -2.82 -22.59
N GLU A 75 34.11 -1.65 -21.97
CA GLU A 75 34.43 -1.58 -20.54
C GLU A 75 33.25 -2.06 -19.70
N HIS A 76 32.01 -1.64 -20.02
CA HIS A 76 30.81 -2.15 -19.33
C HIS A 76 30.68 -3.66 -19.50
N TYR A 77 30.84 -4.18 -20.72
CA TYR A 77 30.81 -5.60 -20.97
C TYR A 77 31.89 -6.35 -20.17
N ARG A 78 33.11 -5.84 -20.13
CA ARG A 78 34.25 -6.41 -19.36
C ARG A 78 33.96 -6.38 -17.85
N LYS A 79 33.25 -5.36 -17.34
CA LYS A 79 32.86 -5.20 -15.93
C LYS A 79 31.59 -6.02 -15.55
N GLY A 80 31.11 -6.85 -16.47
CA GLY A 80 30.03 -7.78 -16.23
C GLY A 80 28.62 -7.17 -16.30
N TYR A 81 28.48 -6.02 -16.96
CA TYR A 81 27.15 -5.50 -17.23
C TYR A 81 26.38 -6.38 -18.24
N ASP A 82 25.09 -6.48 -18.04
CA ASP A 82 24.16 -7.24 -18.88
C ASP A 82 23.21 -6.31 -19.65
N VAL A 83 23.11 -5.05 -19.22
CA VAL A 83 22.30 -4.01 -19.86
C VAL A 83 23.06 -2.70 -19.83
N LEU A 84 23.05 -1.97 -20.95
CA LEU A 84 23.67 -0.66 -21.03
C LEU A 84 22.85 0.30 -21.90
N ALA A 85 22.58 1.50 -21.39
CA ALA A 85 22.16 2.66 -22.18
C ALA A 85 23.34 3.64 -22.29
N LEU A 86 23.77 3.97 -23.52
CA LEU A 86 24.61 5.14 -23.74
C LEU A 86 23.71 6.36 -23.80
N THR A 87 23.99 7.34 -22.96
CA THR A 87 23.17 8.54 -22.74
C THR A 87 24.02 9.80 -22.88
N ASP A 88 24.76 9.90 -23.97
CA ASP A 88 25.55 11.09 -24.29
C ASP A 88 24.65 12.35 -24.34
N HIS A 89 25.13 13.47 -23.83
CA HIS A 89 24.35 14.74 -23.77
C HIS A 89 23.81 15.17 -25.13
N ASN A 90 22.49 15.18 -25.27
CA ASN A 90 21.77 15.62 -26.47
C ASN A 90 22.21 14.90 -27.74
N VAL A 91 22.59 13.63 -27.62
CA VAL A 91 22.96 12.76 -28.74
C VAL A 91 22.20 11.44 -28.61
N THR A 92 21.12 11.29 -29.35
CA THR A 92 20.34 10.06 -29.34
C THR A 92 21.18 8.86 -29.78
N ASN A 93 21.38 7.90 -28.89
CA ASN A 93 22.08 6.65 -29.18
C ASN A 93 21.10 5.63 -29.77
N THR A 94 21.19 5.41 -31.09
CA THR A 94 20.29 4.50 -31.80
C THR A 94 20.79 3.05 -31.79
N THR A 95 22.11 2.84 -31.73
CA THR A 95 22.75 1.52 -31.64
C THR A 95 24.26 1.71 -31.38
N TRP A 96 24.90 0.72 -30.74
CA TRP A 96 26.37 0.76 -30.49
C TRP A 96 27.25 0.53 -31.72
N ASN A 97 26.68 0.04 -32.81
CA ASN A 97 27.41 -0.24 -34.08
C ASN A 97 26.97 0.69 -35.22
N ARG A 98 26.56 1.93 -34.88
CA ARG A 98 26.10 2.90 -35.89
C ARG A 98 27.22 3.20 -36.91
N LYS A 99 26.79 3.56 -38.11
CA LYS A 99 27.69 3.80 -39.24
C LYS A 99 27.87 5.30 -39.55
N ASP A 100 27.07 6.13 -38.94
CA ASP A 100 27.18 7.58 -39.02
C ASP A 100 27.86 8.13 -37.74
N ASP A 101 28.46 9.27 -37.86
CA ASP A 101 28.96 10.06 -36.74
C ASP A 101 28.11 11.31 -36.61
N PRO A 102 27.11 11.33 -35.73
CA PRO A 102 26.14 12.42 -35.62
C PRO A 102 26.79 13.74 -35.18
N THR A 103 27.91 13.67 -34.50
CA THR A 103 28.66 14.84 -34.05
C THR A 103 29.68 15.33 -35.04
N GLY A 104 30.07 14.51 -36.03
CA GLY A 104 31.11 14.82 -37.00
C GLY A 104 32.51 14.94 -36.40
N LYS A 105 32.73 14.35 -35.22
CA LYS A 105 33.99 14.46 -34.48
C LYS A 105 34.92 13.27 -34.65
N GLY A 106 34.65 12.37 -35.62
CA GLY A 106 35.48 11.19 -35.89
C GLY A 106 35.36 10.10 -34.82
N ARG A 107 34.13 9.84 -34.35
CA ARG A 107 33.83 8.83 -33.31
C ARG A 107 33.92 7.42 -33.86
N THR A 108 34.32 6.50 -32.99
CA THR A 108 34.43 5.08 -33.33
C THR A 108 33.42 4.27 -32.56
N TYR A 109 32.67 3.45 -33.29
CA TYR A 109 31.62 2.56 -32.79
C TYR A 109 32.03 1.10 -32.94
N LEU A 110 31.28 0.17 -32.37
CA LEU A 110 31.50 -1.25 -32.57
C LEU A 110 31.36 -1.63 -34.06
N THR A 111 32.11 -2.62 -34.48
CA THR A 111 31.81 -3.32 -35.75
C THR A 111 30.57 -4.16 -35.61
N ASP A 112 29.91 -4.51 -36.71
CA ASP A 112 28.71 -5.40 -36.66
C ASP A 112 29.04 -6.76 -36.05
N GLU A 113 30.28 -7.26 -36.34
CA GLU A 113 30.76 -8.52 -35.78
C GLU A 113 30.89 -8.42 -34.25
N ARG A 114 31.58 -7.39 -33.74
CA ARG A 114 31.77 -7.21 -32.29
C ARG A 114 30.47 -6.90 -31.57
N TYR A 115 29.57 -6.13 -32.18
CA TYR A 115 28.23 -5.93 -31.67
C TYR A 115 27.50 -7.26 -31.46
N ASN A 116 27.53 -8.15 -32.44
CA ASN A 116 26.89 -9.47 -32.34
C ASN A 116 27.57 -10.35 -31.29
N GLU A 117 28.90 -10.32 -31.15
CA GLU A 117 29.60 -11.06 -30.10
C GLU A 117 29.17 -10.63 -28.70
N ILE A 118 29.13 -9.31 -28.46
CA ILE A 118 28.72 -8.74 -27.16
C ILE A 118 27.23 -9.03 -26.85
N THR A 119 26.36 -8.81 -27.82
CA THR A 119 24.91 -9.04 -27.60
C THR A 119 24.55 -10.52 -27.46
N ASN A 120 25.33 -11.42 -28.06
CA ASN A 120 25.17 -12.87 -27.86
C ASN A 120 26.00 -13.42 -26.68
N GLY A 121 26.92 -12.63 -26.11
CA GLY A 121 27.77 -13.08 -25.03
C GLY A 121 28.72 -14.21 -25.42
N THR A 122 29.26 -14.19 -26.64
CA THR A 122 30.05 -15.28 -27.21
C THR A 122 31.26 -15.65 -26.33
N ASP A 123 31.91 -14.67 -25.75
CA ASP A 123 33.07 -14.78 -24.84
C ASP A 123 32.68 -14.80 -23.34
N ARG A 124 31.35 -14.74 -23.02
CA ARG A 124 30.81 -14.80 -21.66
C ARG A 124 29.84 -15.98 -21.47
N GLY A 125 30.03 -17.08 -22.20
CA GLY A 125 29.24 -18.30 -22.08
C GLY A 125 27.77 -18.14 -22.49
N GLY A 126 27.46 -17.21 -23.39
CA GLY A 126 26.09 -16.90 -23.83
C GLY A 126 25.40 -15.80 -23.01
N ARG A 127 26.08 -15.19 -22.03
CA ARG A 127 25.56 -14.06 -21.26
C ARG A 127 25.82 -12.75 -21.99
N GLY A 128 24.93 -12.40 -22.89
CA GLY A 128 25.02 -11.19 -23.70
C GLY A 128 24.67 -9.92 -22.95
N MET A 129 25.05 -8.76 -23.52
CA MET A 129 24.68 -7.44 -23.01
C MET A 129 23.65 -6.80 -23.94
N VAL A 130 22.53 -6.36 -23.37
CA VAL A 130 21.44 -5.72 -24.09
C VAL A 130 21.72 -4.24 -24.30
N ALA A 131 21.65 -3.79 -25.55
CA ALA A 131 21.70 -2.37 -25.91
C ALA A 131 20.33 -1.71 -25.74
N ILE A 132 20.22 -0.72 -24.87
CA ILE A 132 19.02 0.12 -24.81
C ILE A 132 19.14 1.18 -25.91
N LYS A 133 18.40 0.95 -26.98
CA LYS A 133 18.39 1.83 -28.16
C LYS A 133 17.49 3.04 -27.95
N ASN A 134 17.81 4.12 -28.67
CA ASN A 134 17.09 5.38 -28.57
C ASN A 134 17.11 5.92 -27.12
N SER A 135 18.29 5.95 -26.54
CA SER A 135 18.59 6.57 -25.27
C SER A 135 19.37 7.88 -25.48
N ASP A 136 19.18 8.82 -24.56
CA ASP A 136 19.76 10.16 -24.63
C ASP A 136 19.73 10.79 -23.24
N GLU A 137 20.68 11.65 -22.90
CA GLU A 137 20.54 12.57 -21.79
C GLU A 137 20.13 13.96 -22.28
N GLN A 138 18.91 14.36 -21.97
CA GLN A 138 18.37 15.69 -22.26
C GLN A 138 18.98 16.70 -21.30
N SER A 139 20.04 17.42 -21.72
CA SER A 139 20.85 18.23 -20.81
C SER A 139 20.80 19.75 -21.07
N LYS A 140 19.76 20.25 -21.76
CA LYS A 140 19.54 21.69 -21.94
C LYS A 140 18.92 22.37 -20.71
N SER A 141 18.52 21.60 -19.71
CA SER A 141 18.01 22.03 -18.41
C SER A 141 18.53 21.06 -17.33
N ASP A 142 17.77 20.83 -16.25
CA ASP A 142 18.04 19.73 -15.34
C ASP A 142 18.10 18.42 -16.12
N HIS A 143 19.09 17.59 -15.87
CA HIS A 143 19.38 16.42 -16.68
C HIS A 143 18.32 15.33 -16.52
N LEU A 144 17.96 14.71 -17.63
CA LEU A 144 16.94 13.68 -17.73
C LEU A 144 17.39 12.61 -18.72
N ASN A 145 17.54 11.37 -18.27
CA ASN A 145 17.74 10.26 -19.19
C ASN A 145 16.39 9.80 -19.77
N THR A 146 16.35 9.71 -21.09
CA THR A 146 15.19 9.22 -21.85
C THR A 146 15.54 7.95 -22.58
N PHE A 147 14.61 6.99 -22.62
CA PHE A 147 14.81 5.66 -23.16
C PHE A 147 13.67 5.25 -24.09
N PHE A 148 14.01 4.39 -25.07
CA PHE A 148 13.08 3.79 -26.03
C PHE A 148 12.40 4.82 -26.93
N THR A 149 12.91 6.03 -27.00
CA THR A 149 12.34 7.10 -27.81
C THR A 149 13.43 8.01 -28.37
N PRO A 150 13.50 8.19 -29.72
CA PRO A 150 14.54 8.99 -30.33
C PRO A 150 14.13 10.48 -30.38
N PHE A 151 14.59 11.27 -29.44
CA PHE A 151 14.50 12.72 -29.54
C PHE A 151 15.64 13.41 -28.80
N ASN A 152 16.02 14.61 -29.28
CA ASN A 152 16.84 15.56 -28.56
C ASN A 152 16.03 16.79 -28.20
N ASN A 153 16.27 17.35 -27.03
CA ASN A 153 15.66 18.60 -26.63
C ASN A 153 16.20 19.78 -27.45
N SER A 154 15.39 20.83 -27.54
CA SER A 154 15.78 22.11 -28.16
C SER A 154 16.31 23.11 -27.14
N ASP A 155 16.97 24.17 -27.62
CA ASP A 155 17.35 25.29 -26.78
C ASP A 155 16.10 25.90 -26.11
N GLY A 156 16.18 26.15 -24.81
CA GLY A 156 15.09 26.65 -24.00
C GLY A 156 14.13 25.58 -23.46
N ALA A 157 14.40 24.28 -23.71
CA ALA A 157 13.65 23.20 -23.08
C ALA A 157 13.81 23.23 -21.54
N THR A 158 12.73 22.84 -20.85
CA THR A 158 12.70 22.68 -19.39
C THR A 158 12.68 21.20 -19.05
N LEU A 159 12.95 20.83 -17.78
CA LEU A 159 12.79 19.45 -17.30
C LEU A 159 11.39 18.93 -17.65
N GLU A 160 10.35 19.69 -17.32
CA GLU A 160 8.96 19.31 -17.59
C GLU A 160 8.69 19.12 -19.09
N SER A 161 9.19 20.01 -19.95
CA SER A 161 8.95 19.88 -21.40
C SER A 161 9.64 18.64 -21.99
N ASN A 162 10.78 18.22 -21.43
CA ASN A 162 11.49 17.01 -21.82
C ASN A 162 10.73 15.75 -21.38
N ILE A 163 10.22 15.72 -20.15
CA ILE A 163 9.38 14.62 -19.64
C ILE A 163 8.10 14.49 -20.49
N ALA A 164 7.42 15.60 -20.71
CA ALA A 164 6.20 15.64 -21.53
C ALA A 164 6.45 15.12 -22.96
N LYS A 165 7.58 15.50 -23.56
CA LYS A 165 7.95 15.03 -24.90
C LYS A 165 8.32 13.55 -24.92
N CYS A 166 9.01 13.05 -23.90
CA CYS A 166 9.27 11.63 -23.72
C CYS A 166 7.96 10.83 -23.66
N GLN A 167 7.00 11.28 -22.86
CA GLN A 167 5.67 10.65 -22.75
C GLN A 167 4.90 10.68 -24.06
N GLU A 168 4.86 11.82 -24.75
CA GLU A 168 4.20 11.98 -26.06
C GLU A 168 4.70 10.94 -27.07
N LEU A 169 6.01 10.66 -27.05
CA LEU A 169 6.65 9.72 -27.96
C LEU A 169 6.64 8.25 -27.48
N GLY A 170 6.01 7.97 -26.34
CA GLY A 170 5.90 6.62 -25.77
C GLY A 170 7.19 6.08 -25.15
N GLY A 171 8.14 6.96 -24.80
CA GLY A 171 9.34 6.62 -24.04
C GLY A 171 9.10 6.58 -22.53
N ILE A 172 10.13 6.19 -21.79
CA ILE A 172 10.21 6.35 -20.33
C ILE A 172 11.47 7.14 -19.98
N CYS A 173 11.51 7.73 -18.80
CA CYS A 173 12.65 8.54 -18.36
C CYS A 173 12.83 8.47 -16.85
N HIS A 174 14.05 8.80 -16.39
CA HIS A 174 14.33 9.10 -14.99
C HIS A 174 15.12 10.40 -14.86
N ILE A 175 14.94 11.11 -13.73
CA ILE A 175 15.62 12.36 -13.41
C ILE A 175 17.02 12.04 -12.89
N ASN A 176 18.05 12.67 -13.46
CA ASN A 176 19.43 12.44 -13.10
C ASN A 176 19.87 13.35 -11.97
N HIS A 177 20.62 12.79 -10.98
CA HIS A 177 21.30 13.51 -9.90
C HIS A 177 20.65 14.85 -9.51
N PRO A 178 19.38 14.85 -9.06
CA PRO A 178 18.59 16.07 -8.82
C PRO A 178 19.26 17.04 -7.84
N GLY A 179 20.02 16.55 -6.88
CA GLY A 179 20.78 17.36 -5.93
C GLY A 179 21.74 18.35 -6.58
N ARG A 180 22.22 18.06 -7.79
CA ARG A 180 23.04 18.97 -8.57
C ARG A 180 22.32 20.30 -8.87
N TYR A 181 21.01 20.26 -9.03
CA TYR A 181 20.18 21.40 -9.44
C TYR A 181 19.39 22.02 -8.29
N THR A 182 19.30 21.34 -7.15
CA THR A 182 18.52 21.81 -6.00
C THR A 182 19.38 22.41 -4.88
N GLY A 183 20.71 22.23 -4.94
CA GLY A 183 21.63 22.62 -3.87
C GLY A 183 22.03 21.46 -2.96
N GLY A 184 21.48 20.25 -3.17
CA GLY A 184 21.82 19.03 -2.42
C GLY A 184 23.12 18.35 -2.84
N LYS A 185 23.78 18.87 -3.87
CA LYS A 185 25.01 18.32 -4.44
C LYS A 185 26.19 18.35 -3.46
N ASN A 186 26.85 17.20 -3.29
CA ASN A 186 28.14 17.07 -2.57
C ASN A 186 28.20 17.67 -1.16
N THR A 187 27.09 18.07 -0.59
CA THR A 187 27.08 18.72 0.70
C THR A 187 26.97 17.68 1.81
N SER A 188 28.13 17.37 2.41
CA SER A 188 28.13 16.78 3.73
C SER A 188 27.72 17.85 4.73
N GLY A 189 26.60 17.66 5.41
CA GLY A 189 26.08 18.57 6.43
C GLY A 189 24.78 19.27 6.02
N THR A 190 24.36 20.19 6.86
CA THR A 190 23.01 20.76 6.89
C THR A 190 22.54 21.41 5.58
N ALA A 191 23.45 22.02 4.80
CA ALA A 191 23.04 22.75 3.59
C ALA A 191 22.44 21.85 2.51
N GLY A 192 22.94 20.62 2.31
CA GLY A 192 22.39 19.67 1.36
C GLY A 192 21.13 19.03 1.88
N GLU A 193 21.08 18.75 3.15
CA GLU A 193 19.89 18.25 3.85
C GLU A 193 18.77 19.27 3.80
N ASP A 194 19.07 20.55 4.10
CA ASP A 194 18.10 21.66 4.02
C ASP A 194 17.52 21.81 2.60
N ALA A 195 18.36 21.66 1.56
CA ALA A 195 17.92 21.73 0.17
C ALA A 195 16.98 20.59 -0.20
N SER A 196 17.26 19.36 0.24
CA SER A 196 16.47 18.17 -0.01
C SER A 196 15.19 18.11 0.85
N ASN A 197 15.15 18.82 1.98
CA ASN A 197 13.97 18.99 2.84
C ASN A 197 13.18 20.26 2.51
N ASN A 198 13.59 21.02 1.50
CA ASN A 198 12.87 22.24 1.13
C ASN A 198 11.57 21.92 0.41
N HIS A 199 10.44 22.36 0.93
CA HIS A 199 9.12 22.09 0.38
C HIS A 199 8.98 22.47 -1.10
N ALA A 200 9.53 23.61 -1.54
CA ALA A 200 9.46 24.00 -2.95
C ALA A 200 10.29 23.08 -3.86
N THR A 201 11.39 22.50 -3.33
CA THR A 201 12.19 21.49 -4.03
C THR A 201 11.41 20.19 -4.15
N ILE A 202 10.82 19.70 -3.06
CA ILE A 202 10.02 18.47 -3.02
C ILE A 202 8.85 18.61 -3.98
N GLN A 203 8.06 19.67 -3.86
CA GLN A 203 6.86 19.89 -4.66
C GLN A 203 7.17 19.98 -6.16
N LYS A 204 8.31 20.57 -6.56
CA LYS A 204 8.76 20.60 -7.96
C LYS A 204 8.80 19.19 -8.58
N TYR A 205 9.31 18.21 -7.84
CA TYR A 205 9.46 16.85 -8.33
C TYR A 205 8.16 16.04 -8.15
N VAL A 206 7.47 16.21 -7.04
CA VAL A 206 6.15 15.59 -6.81
C VAL A 206 5.19 15.94 -7.94
N ASP A 207 5.07 17.22 -8.31
CA ASP A 207 4.20 17.67 -9.40
C ASP A 207 4.53 16.96 -10.73
N LEU A 208 5.82 16.75 -11.03
CA LEU A 208 6.26 16.06 -12.25
C LEU A 208 5.92 14.57 -12.22
N PHE A 209 6.19 13.88 -11.10
CA PHE A 209 5.90 12.45 -10.96
C PHE A 209 4.39 12.17 -10.97
N MET A 210 3.59 13.01 -10.32
CA MET A 210 2.13 12.88 -10.30
C MET A 210 1.50 13.17 -11.67
N LYS A 211 2.15 14.01 -12.49
CA LYS A 211 1.62 14.42 -13.78
C LYS A 211 2.01 13.49 -14.93
N TYR A 212 3.16 12.84 -14.86
CA TYR A 212 3.76 12.12 -15.97
C TYR A 212 4.15 10.69 -15.60
N ASP A 213 3.37 9.70 -16.01
CA ASP A 213 3.64 8.28 -15.75
C ASP A 213 4.93 7.79 -16.40
N SER A 214 5.37 8.42 -17.50
CA SER A 214 6.63 8.09 -18.19
C SER A 214 7.88 8.44 -17.38
N CYS A 215 7.78 9.34 -16.40
CA CYS A 215 8.88 9.65 -15.48
C CYS A 215 8.87 8.62 -14.35
N VAL A 216 9.58 7.51 -14.52
CA VAL A 216 9.47 6.34 -13.65
C VAL A 216 10.26 6.46 -12.34
N GLY A 217 11.21 7.41 -12.24
CA GLY A 217 12.04 7.55 -11.05
C GLY A 217 13.12 8.60 -11.15
N MET A 218 14.06 8.53 -10.22
CA MET A 218 15.22 9.42 -10.11
C MET A 218 16.48 8.69 -9.69
N GLU A 219 17.63 9.25 -9.97
CA GLU A 219 18.89 8.76 -9.41
C GLU A 219 18.94 9.09 -7.91
N ILE A 220 19.23 8.06 -7.12
CA ILE A 220 19.51 8.14 -5.69
C ILE A 220 21.00 7.98 -5.41
N ILE A 221 21.72 7.35 -6.33
CA ILE A 221 23.20 7.28 -6.37
C ILE A 221 23.66 7.61 -7.79
N ASN A 222 24.63 8.51 -7.88
CA ASN A 222 25.28 8.89 -9.13
C ASN A 222 26.80 8.88 -8.95
N LYS A 223 27.54 8.28 -9.88
CA LYS A 223 29.00 8.15 -9.82
C LYS A 223 29.48 7.47 -8.53
N LEU A 224 30.47 8.06 -7.89
CA LEU A 224 30.98 7.72 -6.55
C LEU A 224 30.28 8.59 -5.49
N ASP A 225 28.96 8.68 -5.58
CA ASP A 225 28.11 9.54 -4.75
C ASP A 225 28.60 11.00 -4.71
N GLY A 226 28.97 11.48 -5.90
CA GLY A 226 29.53 12.83 -6.06
C GLY A 226 28.48 13.90 -6.14
N ASP A 227 27.43 13.67 -6.88
CA ASP A 227 26.37 14.63 -7.18
C ASP A 227 25.03 14.27 -6.49
N SER A 228 24.97 13.16 -5.75
CA SER A 228 23.73 12.57 -5.21
C SER A 228 23.70 12.39 -3.66
N TYR A 229 24.64 12.98 -2.93
CA TYR A 229 24.80 12.78 -1.48
C TYR A 229 23.48 12.94 -0.69
N SER A 230 22.67 13.94 -1.01
CA SER A 230 21.41 14.22 -0.34
C SER A 230 20.16 13.74 -1.11
N ASP A 231 20.34 13.05 -2.24
CA ASP A 231 19.22 12.65 -3.10
C ASP A 231 18.37 11.53 -2.49
N ARG A 232 18.94 10.73 -1.55
CA ARG A 232 18.12 9.77 -0.76
C ARG A 232 17.16 10.45 0.18
N ILE A 233 17.52 11.61 0.75
CA ILE A 233 16.60 12.43 1.56
C ILE A 233 15.47 12.97 0.67
N LEU A 234 15.85 13.54 -0.50
CA LEU A 234 14.88 14.06 -1.45
C LEU A 234 13.92 12.95 -1.93
N TRP A 235 14.46 11.76 -2.18
CA TRP A 235 13.67 10.59 -2.58
C TRP A 235 12.66 10.19 -1.51
N ASP A 236 13.08 10.08 -0.25
CA ASP A 236 12.18 9.77 0.87
C ASP A 236 11.06 10.81 1.01
N ASN A 237 11.38 12.10 0.94
CA ASN A 237 10.38 13.17 0.98
C ASN A 237 9.41 13.14 -0.22
N ILE A 238 9.88 12.77 -1.41
CA ILE A 238 9.01 12.60 -2.59
C ILE A 238 8.10 11.37 -2.39
N LEU A 239 8.63 10.25 -1.86
CA LEU A 239 7.86 9.05 -1.61
C LEU A 239 6.75 9.31 -0.59
N GLU A 240 7.02 10.06 0.47
CA GLU A 240 5.99 10.43 1.46
C GLU A 240 4.77 11.08 0.80
N GLU A 241 4.99 12.02 -0.11
CA GLU A 241 3.92 12.76 -0.80
C GLU A 241 3.24 11.93 -1.92
N THR A 242 4.02 11.15 -2.68
CA THR A 242 3.49 10.47 -3.87
C THR A 242 2.85 9.11 -3.56
N MET A 243 3.35 8.40 -2.55
CA MET A 243 2.88 7.06 -2.20
C MET A 243 1.51 7.06 -1.53
N GLU A 244 1.08 8.16 -0.90
CA GLU A 244 -0.29 8.32 -0.40
C GLU A 244 -1.32 8.14 -1.52
N ASP A 245 -1.01 8.62 -2.72
CA ASP A 245 -1.83 8.47 -3.93
C ASP A 245 -1.51 7.20 -4.74
N GLY A 246 -0.64 6.34 -4.23
CA GLY A 246 -0.21 5.10 -4.86
C GLY A 246 0.76 5.29 -6.02
N ARG A 247 1.43 6.46 -6.12
CA ARG A 247 2.41 6.74 -7.15
C ARG A 247 3.82 6.38 -6.68
N PHE A 248 4.36 5.31 -7.23
CA PHE A 248 5.74 4.88 -7.00
C PHE A 248 6.74 5.74 -7.76
N VAL A 249 7.84 6.09 -7.12
CA VAL A 249 9.00 6.75 -7.71
C VAL A 249 10.23 5.89 -7.45
N TRP A 250 10.79 5.29 -8.51
CA TRP A 250 11.88 4.32 -8.37
C TRP A 250 13.23 4.99 -8.17
N GLY A 251 14.05 4.40 -7.29
CA GLY A 251 15.43 4.85 -7.03
C GLY A 251 16.43 4.13 -7.92
N PHE A 252 17.18 4.88 -8.75
CA PHE A 252 18.21 4.36 -9.64
C PHE A 252 19.61 4.65 -9.09
N SER A 253 20.54 3.74 -9.39
CA SER A 253 21.98 3.90 -9.13
C SER A 253 22.74 3.71 -10.44
N ASN A 254 23.47 4.74 -10.89
CA ASN A 254 24.17 4.69 -12.16
C ASN A 254 25.60 5.23 -12.05
N ASP A 255 26.49 4.70 -12.92
CA ASP A 255 27.88 5.11 -12.96
C ASP A 255 28.08 6.53 -13.46
N ASP A 256 27.20 7.04 -14.32
CA ASP A 256 27.38 8.32 -15.03
C ASP A 256 28.82 8.41 -15.55
N THR A 257 29.21 7.35 -16.30
CA THR A 257 30.57 7.10 -16.73
C THR A 257 31.10 8.21 -17.63
N HIS A 258 32.22 8.83 -17.25
CA HIS A 258 32.97 9.78 -18.08
C HIS A 258 34.39 9.31 -18.39
N SER A 259 34.78 8.17 -17.83
CA SER A 259 36.05 7.48 -18.09
C SER A 259 35.91 6.00 -17.76
N ASN A 260 36.70 5.15 -18.39
CA ASN A 260 36.66 3.71 -18.13
C ASN A 260 36.93 3.35 -16.66
N ALA A 261 37.74 4.14 -15.95
CA ALA A 261 37.99 3.95 -14.53
C ALA A 261 36.75 4.19 -13.66
N ALA A 262 35.76 4.98 -14.14
CA ALA A 262 34.53 5.31 -13.40
C ALA A 262 33.43 4.26 -13.57
N THR A 263 33.64 3.19 -14.32
CA THR A 263 32.66 2.15 -14.62
C THR A 263 32.67 1.05 -13.56
N GLY A 264 31.47 0.63 -13.08
CA GLY A 264 31.30 -0.57 -12.25
C GLY A 264 31.16 -0.30 -10.78
N HIS A 265 30.78 0.93 -10.37
CA HIS A 265 30.69 1.34 -8.97
C HIS A 265 29.27 1.56 -8.49
N SER A 266 28.37 1.99 -9.38
CA SER A 266 26.96 2.30 -9.11
C SER A 266 26.11 1.70 -10.23
N TYR A 267 25.17 0.81 -9.90
CA TYR A 267 24.44 0.04 -10.90
C TYR A 267 23.08 -0.44 -10.35
N ASN A 268 22.23 -0.87 -11.26
CA ASN A 268 20.95 -1.48 -10.94
C ASN A 268 21.02 -2.99 -11.20
N MET A 269 20.36 -3.78 -10.35
CA MET A 269 20.19 -5.22 -10.55
C MET A 269 18.75 -5.48 -10.99
N MET A 270 18.57 -5.70 -12.29
CA MET A 270 17.27 -5.95 -12.89
C MET A 270 16.84 -7.40 -12.64
N LEU A 271 15.61 -7.59 -12.18
CA LEU A 271 15.02 -8.90 -11.87
C LEU A 271 14.07 -9.30 -13.01
N MET A 272 14.52 -10.14 -13.92
CA MET A 272 13.81 -10.39 -15.17
C MET A 272 13.84 -11.88 -15.56
N PRO A 273 12.79 -12.38 -16.26
CA PRO A 273 12.80 -13.77 -16.74
C PRO A 273 13.89 -14.01 -17.81
N GLU A 274 14.16 -13.00 -18.64
CA GLU A 274 15.15 -13.05 -19.72
C GLU A 274 15.78 -11.65 -19.91
N ASN A 275 17.05 -11.61 -20.33
CA ASN A 275 17.74 -10.35 -20.63
C ASN A 275 17.35 -9.82 -22.01
N THR A 276 16.27 -9.07 -22.08
CA THR A 276 15.76 -8.43 -23.31
C THR A 276 15.38 -6.97 -23.04
N ALA A 277 15.47 -6.12 -24.07
CA ALA A 277 15.08 -4.70 -23.94
C ALA A 277 13.61 -4.51 -23.50
N THR A 278 12.73 -5.41 -23.89
CA THR A 278 11.32 -5.40 -23.46
C THR A 278 11.19 -5.67 -21.96
N ASN A 279 11.91 -6.67 -21.45
CA ASN A 279 11.87 -6.99 -20.02
C ASN A 279 12.58 -5.91 -19.18
N VAL A 280 13.66 -5.31 -19.71
CA VAL A 280 14.30 -4.14 -19.05
C VAL A 280 13.31 -3.00 -18.90
N ARG A 281 12.57 -2.65 -19.95
CA ARG A 281 11.54 -1.61 -19.88
C ARG A 281 10.47 -1.98 -18.83
N ALA A 282 9.95 -3.19 -18.87
CA ALA A 282 8.94 -3.66 -17.92
C ALA A 282 9.44 -3.61 -16.46
N ALA A 283 10.71 -3.98 -16.22
CA ALA A 283 11.31 -3.90 -14.90
C ALA A 283 11.51 -2.44 -14.43
N MET A 284 11.92 -1.54 -15.34
CA MET A 284 12.01 -0.09 -15.02
C MET A 284 10.64 0.51 -14.69
N GLU A 285 9.58 0.12 -15.42
CA GLU A 285 8.22 0.60 -15.18
C GLU A 285 7.60 0.05 -13.89
N SER A 286 7.91 -1.20 -13.53
CA SER A 286 7.31 -1.89 -12.36
C SER A 286 8.13 -1.82 -11.08
N GLY A 287 9.38 -1.33 -11.11
CA GLY A 287 10.30 -1.36 -9.98
C GLY A 287 10.90 -2.75 -9.67
N ALA A 288 10.81 -3.70 -10.59
CA ALA A 288 11.37 -5.05 -10.42
C ALA A 288 12.91 -5.04 -10.54
N PHE A 289 13.56 -4.23 -9.71
CA PHE A 289 15.02 -4.11 -9.60
C PHE A 289 15.41 -3.51 -8.24
N TYR A 290 16.69 -3.57 -7.91
CA TYR A 290 17.25 -2.87 -6.76
C TYR A 290 18.50 -2.11 -7.16
N ALA A 291 18.77 -1.00 -6.47
CA ALA A 291 19.93 -0.16 -6.71
C ALA A 291 21.12 -0.62 -5.85
N SER A 292 22.34 -0.62 -6.39
CA SER A 292 23.54 -1.02 -5.68
C SER A 292 24.69 -0.04 -5.88
N ALA A 293 25.47 0.20 -4.84
CA ALA A 293 26.60 1.10 -4.87
C ALA A 293 27.76 0.61 -4.00
N LYS A 294 28.99 0.77 -4.51
CA LYS A 294 30.22 0.55 -3.74
C LYS A 294 30.59 1.77 -2.90
N VAL A 295 30.13 2.94 -3.32
CA VAL A 295 30.31 4.22 -2.64
C VAL A 295 28.97 4.86 -2.39
N ALA A 296 28.65 5.11 -1.14
CA ALA A 296 27.46 5.79 -0.66
C ALA A 296 27.86 6.59 0.59
N LYS A 297 28.31 7.80 0.37
CA LYS A 297 29.01 8.59 1.39
C LYS A 297 28.15 8.95 2.57
N ARG A 298 26.86 9.19 2.33
CA ARG A 298 25.88 9.46 3.37
C ARG A 298 25.74 8.27 4.34
N GLU A 299 25.77 7.06 3.80
CA GLU A 299 25.61 5.81 4.54
C GLU A 299 26.94 5.27 5.12
N GLY A 300 28.05 6.05 4.95
CA GLY A 300 29.36 5.75 5.53
C GLY A 300 30.36 5.08 4.57
N TYR A 301 29.98 4.79 3.31
CA TYR A 301 30.87 4.20 2.31
C TYR A 301 31.63 5.30 1.56
N THR A 302 32.75 5.76 2.14
CA THR A 302 33.47 6.97 1.69
C THR A 302 34.73 6.67 0.91
N ASN A 303 35.15 5.40 0.79
CA ASN A 303 36.36 5.04 0.02
C ASN A 303 36.12 5.23 -1.49
N THR A 304 36.92 6.06 -2.10
CA THR A 304 36.89 6.35 -3.56
C THR A 304 38.16 5.93 -4.27
N ASN A 305 39.01 5.11 -3.64
CA ASN A 305 40.19 4.53 -4.29
C ASN A 305 39.74 3.46 -5.30
N ILE A 306 39.81 3.78 -6.58
CA ILE A 306 39.32 2.95 -7.68
C ILE A 306 39.93 1.54 -7.65
N ASP A 307 41.25 1.42 -7.36
CA ASP A 307 41.92 0.12 -7.35
C ASP A 307 41.38 -0.80 -6.25
N GLU A 308 40.98 -0.24 -5.11
CA GLU A 308 40.41 -0.99 -4.00
C GLU A 308 38.93 -1.32 -4.28
N ILE A 309 38.10 -0.31 -4.59
CA ILE A 309 36.66 -0.49 -4.76
C ILE A 309 36.28 -1.31 -6.00
N ASN A 310 37.22 -1.48 -6.96
CA ASN A 310 36.98 -2.38 -8.09
C ASN A 310 36.68 -3.83 -7.65
N SER A 311 37.31 -4.28 -6.56
CA SER A 311 37.08 -5.63 -5.99
C SER A 311 35.86 -5.73 -5.09
N TYR A 312 35.24 -4.62 -4.70
CA TYR A 312 34.13 -4.58 -3.77
C TYR A 312 32.88 -5.27 -4.32
N GLN A 313 32.21 -6.01 -3.44
CA GLN A 313 30.96 -6.71 -3.72
C GLN A 313 29.84 -6.16 -2.83
N PRO A 314 29.00 -5.26 -3.35
CA PRO A 314 27.79 -4.85 -2.66
C PRO A 314 26.83 -6.01 -2.36
N PRO A 315 25.93 -5.87 -1.39
CA PRO A 315 24.93 -6.87 -1.09
C PRO A 315 24.11 -7.31 -2.30
N VAL A 316 23.78 -8.60 -2.33
CA VAL A 316 22.93 -9.22 -3.36
C VAL A 316 21.66 -9.74 -2.70
N ILE A 317 20.52 -9.26 -3.14
CA ILE A 317 19.21 -9.74 -2.68
C ILE A 317 18.88 -11.02 -3.45
N THR A 318 18.52 -12.09 -2.73
CA THR A 318 18.19 -13.39 -3.33
C THR A 318 16.72 -13.76 -3.21
N ASN A 319 16.00 -13.14 -2.26
CA ASN A 319 14.57 -13.31 -2.09
C ASN A 319 13.97 -12.12 -1.34
N ILE A 320 12.75 -11.76 -1.69
CA ILE A 320 11.88 -10.86 -0.92
C ILE A 320 10.51 -11.53 -0.85
N SER A 321 9.99 -11.69 0.36
CA SER A 321 8.64 -12.20 0.61
C SER A 321 7.85 -11.21 1.43
N VAL A 322 6.57 -11.09 1.11
CA VAL A 322 5.57 -10.31 1.83
C VAL A 322 4.51 -11.26 2.33
N ASP A 323 4.13 -11.12 3.58
CA ASP A 323 2.99 -11.81 4.19
C ASP A 323 2.01 -10.75 4.71
N ASP A 324 0.97 -10.47 3.90
CA ASP A 324 -0.08 -9.50 4.25
C ASP A 324 -0.94 -9.97 5.44
N ALA A 325 -0.97 -11.29 5.72
CA ALA A 325 -1.75 -11.81 6.84
C ALA A 325 -1.07 -11.53 8.18
N GLU A 326 0.27 -11.48 8.18
CA GLU A 326 1.09 -11.21 9.35
C GLU A 326 1.74 -9.80 9.29
N ASP A 327 1.44 -9.01 8.26
CA ASP A 327 1.97 -7.65 8.02
C ASP A 327 3.50 -7.59 8.01
N THR A 328 4.15 -8.59 7.40
CA THR A 328 5.61 -8.70 7.42
C THR A 328 6.25 -8.65 6.04
N ILE A 329 7.48 -8.11 6.00
CA ILE A 329 8.34 -8.15 4.83
C ILE A 329 9.66 -8.79 5.24
N THR A 330 10.10 -9.83 4.51
CA THR A 330 11.37 -10.50 4.76
C THR A 330 12.28 -10.40 3.55
N ILE A 331 13.56 -10.09 3.79
CA ILE A 331 14.61 -10.01 2.76
C ILE A 331 15.69 -11.02 3.07
N GLU A 332 16.06 -11.81 2.06
CA GLU A 332 17.19 -12.72 2.09
C GLU A 332 18.23 -12.29 1.05
N GLY A 333 19.50 -12.54 1.32
CA GLY A 333 20.57 -12.15 0.42
C GLY A 333 21.94 -12.59 0.89
N ASN A 334 22.97 -12.08 0.22
CA ASN A 334 24.36 -12.35 0.49
C ASN A 334 25.18 -11.05 0.61
N TYR A 335 26.33 -11.11 1.25
CA TYR A 335 27.32 -10.01 1.35
C TYR A 335 26.83 -8.79 2.16
N TYR A 336 25.83 -8.94 3.03
CA TYR A 336 25.41 -7.90 3.96
C TYR A 336 25.59 -8.32 5.42
N ASN A 337 25.68 -7.32 6.29
CA ASN A 337 25.79 -7.48 7.75
C ASN A 337 24.51 -7.08 8.46
N THR A 338 23.76 -6.15 7.89
CA THR A 338 22.48 -5.66 8.43
C THR A 338 21.57 -5.19 7.31
N VAL A 339 20.28 -5.30 7.57
CA VAL A 339 19.21 -4.63 6.82
C VAL A 339 18.67 -3.53 7.71
N GLU A 340 18.57 -2.32 7.20
CA GLU A 340 17.94 -1.18 7.83
C GLU A 340 16.63 -0.87 7.08
N TRP A 341 15.53 -0.74 7.81
CA TRP A 341 14.22 -0.41 7.28
C TRP A 341 13.93 1.07 7.50
N ILE A 342 13.51 1.75 6.44
CA ILE A 342 13.28 3.19 6.42
C ILE A 342 11.81 3.46 6.09
N ALA A 343 11.19 4.31 6.88
CA ALA A 343 9.90 4.95 6.61
C ALA A 343 10.03 6.44 6.94
N ASP A 344 9.42 7.30 6.13
CA ASP A 344 9.45 8.77 6.31
C ASP A 344 10.86 9.34 6.53
N GLY A 345 11.85 8.77 5.79
CA GLY A 345 13.25 9.17 5.86
C GLY A 345 14.02 8.72 7.11
N GLU A 346 13.38 8.05 8.05
CA GLU A 346 13.96 7.58 9.31
C GLU A 346 14.21 6.07 9.31
N ILE A 347 15.31 5.62 9.91
CA ILE A 347 15.53 4.19 10.16
C ILE A 347 14.63 3.78 11.33
N ILE A 348 13.61 2.99 11.05
CA ILE A 348 12.63 2.53 12.05
C ILE A 348 12.95 1.16 12.62
N ALA A 349 13.60 0.28 11.85
CA ALA A 349 13.91 -1.09 12.24
C ALA A 349 15.24 -1.57 11.64
N THR A 350 15.77 -2.67 12.21
CA THR A 350 16.90 -3.42 11.67
C THR A 350 16.63 -4.92 11.74
N GLY A 351 17.15 -5.66 10.78
CA GLY A 351 16.97 -7.11 10.68
C GLY A 351 16.38 -7.53 9.34
N ASN A 352 16.44 -8.81 9.04
CA ASN A 352 16.00 -9.35 7.74
C ASN A 352 14.48 -9.25 7.54
N THR A 353 13.74 -9.25 8.62
CA THR A 353 12.27 -9.14 8.62
C THR A 353 11.85 -7.89 9.40
N ILE A 354 10.91 -7.16 8.86
CA ILE A 354 10.13 -6.15 9.58
C ILE A 354 8.70 -6.67 9.76
N ASP A 355 8.18 -6.53 10.97
CA ASP A 355 6.76 -6.65 11.29
C ASP A 355 6.22 -5.21 11.40
N LEU A 356 5.31 -4.83 10.51
CA LEU A 356 4.79 -3.45 10.45
C LEU A 356 3.96 -3.09 11.68
N ASN A 357 3.38 -4.10 12.34
CA ASN A 357 2.61 -3.91 13.58
C ASN A 357 3.46 -3.35 14.73
N ASP A 358 4.77 -3.63 14.75
CA ASP A 358 5.71 -3.08 15.75
C ASP A 358 6.01 -1.58 15.52
N TYR A 359 5.66 -1.05 14.35
CA TYR A 359 6.01 0.30 13.90
C TYR A 359 4.80 1.13 13.46
N GLU A 360 3.60 0.77 13.92
CA GLU A 360 2.40 1.59 13.76
C GLU A 360 2.66 3.03 14.20
N GLY A 361 2.15 4.00 13.47
CA GLY A 361 2.39 5.42 13.74
C GLY A 361 3.75 5.97 13.27
N LYS A 362 4.66 5.09 12.77
CA LYS A 362 5.90 5.50 12.10
C LYS A 362 5.88 5.22 10.60
N ILE A 363 4.86 4.51 10.11
CA ILE A 363 4.71 4.16 8.71
C ILE A 363 3.46 4.85 8.18
N ASN A 364 3.61 5.79 7.25
CA ASN A 364 2.49 6.49 6.63
C ASN A 364 2.08 5.78 5.33
N SER A 365 2.91 5.85 4.29
CA SER A 365 2.54 5.38 2.95
C SER A 365 3.54 4.41 2.32
N TYR A 366 4.75 4.30 2.89
CA TYR A 366 5.77 3.40 2.37
C TYR A 366 6.73 2.90 3.45
N VAL A 367 7.39 1.79 3.12
CA VAL A 367 8.61 1.34 3.77
C VAL A 367 9.61 0.90 2.68
N ARG A 368 10.90 1.13 2.88
CA ARG A 368 11.96 0.62 2.03
C ARG A 368 13.11 0.07 2.86
N ALA A 369 13.97 -0.74 2.25
CA ALA A 369 15.12 -1.28 2.94
C ALA A 369 16.44 -0.89 2.27
N GLN A 370 17.50 -0.83 3.10
CA GLN A 370 18.86 -0.80 2.63
C GLN A 370 19.69 -1.89 3.31
N LEU A 371 20.38 -2.67 2.48
CA LEU A 371 21.26 -3.74 2.93
C LEU A 371 22.68 -3.21 2.98
N LYS A 372 23.30 -3.23 4.15
CA LYS A 372 24.66 -2.72 4.38
C LYS A 372 25.65 -3.88 4.51
N GLY A 373 26.61 -3.94 3.59
CA GLY A 373 27.71 -4.91 3.59
C GLY A 373 29.03 -4.26 4.01
N ASN A 374 30.12 -5.04 3.95
CA ASN A 374 31.46 -4.49 4.20
C ASN A 374 31.98 -3.64 3.03
N GLU A 375 31.49 -3.91 1.83
CA GLU A 375 32.07 -3.43 0.56
C GLU A 375 31.03 -2.68 -0.29
N GLY A 376 29.97 -2.16 0.34
CA GLY A 376 28.93 -1.39 -0.33
C GLY A 376 27.55 -1.61 0.26
N ILE A 377 26.57 -1.09 -0.45
CA ILE A 377 25.17 -1.01 -0.03
C ILE A 377 24.25 -1.34 -1.21
N SER A 378 23.09 -1.92 -0.91
CA SER A 378 22.01 -2.08 -1.89
C SER A 378 20.70 -1.56 -1.30
N PHE A 379 19.91 -0.89 -2.12
CA PHE A 379 18.65 -0.25 -1.76
C PHE A 379 17.50 -0.97 -2.48
N THR A 380 16.48 -1.40 -1.74
CA THR A 380 15.23 -1.86 -2.37
C THR A 380 14.48 -0.69 -2.98
N GLN A 381 13.56 -0.98 -3.89
CA GLN A 381 12.49 -0.06 -4.22
C GLN A 381 11.51 0.03 -3.04
N PRO A 382 10.70 1.11 -2.93
CA PRO A 382 9.75 1.26 -1.85
C PRO A 382 8.61 0.25 -1.98
N PHE A 383 8.18 -0.29 -0.84
CA PHE A 383 6.92 -1.02 -0.70
C PHE A 383 5.84 0.00 -0.35
N GLY A 384 4.75 0.02 -1.11
CA GLY A 384 3.59 0.83 -0.75
C GLY A 384 2.86 0.22 0.43
N VAL A 385 2.48 1.05 1.39
CA VAL A 385 1.77 0.60 2.59
C VAL A 385 0.47 1.40 2.72
N LYS A 386 -0.63 0.67 2.86
CA LYS A 386 -1.93 1.24 3.24
C LYS A 386 -2.35 0.59 4.55
N SER A 387 -2.90 1.38 5.43
CA SER A 387 -3.38 0.89 6.72
C SER A 387 -4.87 1.13 6.88
N ASP A 388 -5.56 0.13 7.39
CA ASP A 388 -6.95 0.19 7.82
C ASP A 388 -7.00 -0.16 9.32
N ILE A 389 -8.11 0.14 10.00
CA ILE A 389 -8.28 -0.30 11.38
C ILE A 389 -8.50 -1.82 11.39
N ALA A 390 -7.70 -2.56 12.16
CA ALA A 390 -7.70 -4.01 12.21
C ALA A 390 -9.01 -4.63 12.76
N GLY A 391 -9.83 -3.83 13.43
CA GLY A 391 -11.07 -4.25 14.07
C GLY A 391 -12.18 -4.63 13.09
N LYS A 392 -13.15 -5.41 13.59
CA LYS A 392 -14.36 -5.80 12.85
C LYS A 392 -15.62 -5.39 13.59
N ALA A 393 -16.66 -5.07 12.83
CA ALA A 393 -18.01 -4.79 13.34
C ALA A 393 -18.95 -5.97 13.05
N ASN A 394 -19.85 -6.25 13.98
CA ASN A 394 -20.84 -7.33 13.87
C ASN A 394 -22.21 -6.86 14.33
N LEU A 395 -23.25 -7.46 13.76
CA LEU A 395 -24.64 -7.30 14.15
C LEU A 395 -25.18 -8.62 14.70
N SER A 396 -25.79 -8.58 15.87
CA SER A 396 -26.55 -9.70 16.41
C SER A 396 -28.00 -9.28 16.73
N VAL A 397 -28.90 -10.25 16.76
CA VAL A 397 -30.33 -10.04 17.14
C VAL A 397 -30.72 -11.04 18.20
N ASP A 398 -31.64 -10.66 19.10
CA ASP A 398 -32.15 -11.52 20.16
C ASP A 398 -33.09 -12.62 19.63
N LYS A 399 -33.75 -12.37 18.49
CA LYS A 399 -34.68 -13.32 17.84
C LYS A 399 -34.81 -13.04 16.35
N ASN A 400 -35.14 -14.08 15.58
CA ASN A 400 -35.31 -14.01 14.12
C ASN A 400 -36.78 -14.03 13.68
N THR A 401 -37.73 -14.17 14.62
CA THR A 401 -39.15 -14.21 14.31
C THR A 401 -39.90 -13.34 15.32
N VAL A 402 -40.84 -12.54 14.82
CA VAL A 402 -41.69 -11.67 15.64
C VAL A 402 -43.14 -11.81 15.19
N VAL A 403 -44.03 -11.95 16.16
CA VAL A 403 -45.49 -12.02 15.92
C VAL A 403 -46.09 -10.63 16.05
N VAL A 404 -46.85 -10.19 15.02
CA VAL A 404 -47.38 -8.82 14.94
C VAL A 404 -48.34 -8.50 16.08
N GLU A 405 -49.16 -9.47 16.50
CA GLU A 405 -50.16 -9.30 17.54
C GLU A 405 -49.61 -9.47 18.96
N ASN A 406 -48.36 -9.90 19.11
CA ASN A 406 -47.78 -10.11 20.44
C ASN A 406 -47.51 -8.77 21.14
N ASP A 407 -47.73 -8.71 22.46
CA ASP A 407 -47.39 -7.52 23.26
C ASP A 407 -45.90 -7.17 23.20
N ASN A 408 -45.05 -8.17 23.14
CA ASN A 408 -43.60 -8.03 23.03
C ASN A 408 -43.11 -8.20 21.59
N LYS A 409 -43.63 -7.38 20.67
CA LYS A 409 -43.27 -7.37 19.25
C LYS A 409 -42.02 -6.53 18.95
N THR A 410 -40.96 -6.75 19.69
CA THR A 410 -39.68 -6.05 19.53
C THR A 410 -38.57 -6.99 19.11
N VAL A 411 -37.58 -6.49 18.37
CA VAL A 411 -36.32 -7.13 18.08
C VAL A 411 -35.22 -6.28 18.68
N THR A 412 -34.35 -6.87 19.47
CA THR A 412 -33.18 -6.20 20.04
C THR A 412 -31.98 -6.50 19.19
N CYS A 413 -31.46 -5.47 18.54
CA CYS A 413 -30.23 -5.52 17.72
C CYS A 413 -29.07 -5.04 18.57
N THR A 414 -27.94 -5.78 18.55
CA THR A 414 -26.70 -5.38 19.22
C THR A 414 -25.60 -5.26 18.19
N VAL A 415 -24.98 -4.08 18.14
CA VAL A 415 -23.78 -3.82 17.35
C VAL A 415 -22.58 -3.98 18.25
N SER A 416 -21.66 -4.86 17.87
CA SER A 416 -20.43 -5.14 18.60
C SER A 416 -19.21 -4.94 17.74
N VAL A 417 -18.06 -4.74 18.39
CA VAL A 417 -16.75 -4.67 17.78
C VAL A 417 -15.88 -5.82 18.29
N THR A 418 -14.91 -6.23 17.46
CA THR A 418 -13.88 -7.21 17.83
C THR A 418 -12.54 -6.74 17.31
N ASN A 419 -11.46 -7.11 17.99
CA ASN A 419 -10.08 -6.81 17.61
C ASN A 419 -9.79 -5.30 17.41
N VAL A 420 -10.40 -4.43 18.26
CA VAL A 420 -10.06 -3.00 18.30
C VAL A 420 -9.06 -2.72 19.42
N LEU A 421 -8.23 -1.71 19.25
CA LEU A 421 -7.24 -1.29 20.25
C LEU A 421 -7.34 0.22 20.47
N GLY A 422 -7.57 0.64 21.72
CA GLY A 422 -7.64 2.05 22.09
C GLY A 422 -8.83 2.81 21.50
N ALA A 423 -9.91 2.11 21.13
CA ALA A 423 -11.09 2.71 20.50
C ALA A 423 -11.94 3.46 21.53
N ASN A 424 -12.19 4.74 21.33
CA ASN A 424 -12.96 5.57 22.29
C ASN A 424 -14.02 6.48 21.66
N ALA A 425 -14.18 6.45 20.34
CA ALA A 425 -15.29 7.09 19.63
C ALA A 425 -15.85 6.15 18.57
N PHE A 426 -17.18 6.08 18.45
CA PHE A 426 -17.88 5.21 17.53
C PHE A 426 -19.01 5.97 16.84
N ASP A 427 -19.21 5.71 15.54
CA ASP A 427 -20.37 6.15 14.76
C ASP A 427 -20.95 4.93 14.06
N ALA A 428 -21.97 4.34 14.68
CA ALA A 428 -22.62 3.12 14.20
C ALA A 428 -23.93 3.43 13.50
N LYS A 429 -24.17 2.81 12.33
CA LYS A 429 -25.35 3.00 11.51
C LYS A 429 -25.95 1.66 11.10
N LEU A 430 -27.21 1.45 11.50
CA LEU A 430 -28.06 0.29 11.20
C LEU A 430 -29.23 0.71 10.32
N SER A 431 -29.46 0.03 9.20
CA SER A 431 -30.65 0.18 8.37
C SER A 431 -31.68 -0.89 8.64
N TYR A 432 -32.96 -0.49 8.56
CA TYR A 432 -34.13 -1.35 8.75
C TYR A 432 -35.29 -0.92 7.83
N ASP A 433 -36.22 -1.81 7.56
CA ASP A 433 -37.42 -1.48 6.79
C ASP A 433 -38.39 -0.64 7.66
N SER A 434 -38.53 0.64 7.31
CA SER A 434 -39.42 1.57 8.03
C SER A 434 -40.91 1.35 7.82
N GLU A 435 -41.32 0.54 6.84
CA GLU A 435 -42.72 0.11 6.68
C GLU A 435 -43.07 -0.99 7.70
N VAL A 436 -42.07 -1.70 8.22
CA VAL A 436 -42.21 -2.83 9.14
C VAL A 436 -41.89 -2.42 10.57
N PHE A 437 -40.81 -1.67 10.78
CA PHE A 437 -40.33 -1.33 12.12
C PHE A 437 -40.35 0.17 12.40
N GLU A 438 -40.45 0.49 13.70
CA GLU A 438 -40.10 1.79 14.28
C GLU A 438 -39.02 1.60 15.35
N VAL A 439 -38.14 2.59 15.53
CA VAL A 439 -37.15 2.58 16.61
C VAL A 439 -37.85 2.88 17.94
N ALA A 440 -37.79 1.94 18.86
CA ALA A 440 -38.31 2.13 20.22
C ALA A 440 -37.24 2.70 21.16
N GLU A 441 -35.99 2.27 21.02
CA GLU A 441 -34.87 2.74 21.84
C GLU A 441 -33.56 2.58 21.07
N VAL A 442 -32.62 3.54 21.23
CA VAL A 442 -31.23 3.42 20.86
C VAL A 442 -30.37 3.82 22.04
N LYS A 443 -29.42 2.99 22.44
CA LYS A 443 -28.52 3.30 23.55
C LYS A 443 -27.09 2.83 23.32
N ALA A 444 -26.13 3.54 23.92
CA ALA A 444 -24.74 3.11 24.01
C ALA A 444 -24.59 2.00 25.06
N LEU A 445 -23.71 1.03 24.75
CA LEU A 445 -23.39 -0.08 25.66
C LEU A 445 -21.96 0.00 26.20
N THR A 446 -21.13 0.93 25.70
CA THR A 446 -19.75 1.11 26.15
C THR A 446 -19.70 1.54 27.63
N GLU A 447 -18.69 1.04 28.35
CA GLU A 447 -18.39 1.49 29.71
C GLU A 447 -17.95 2.97 29.70
N ASP A 448 -18.22 3.69 30.79
CA ASP A 448 -17.83 5.10 30.97
C ASP A 448 -18.21 6.00 29.78
N THR A 449 -19.38 5.77 29.17
CA THR A 449 -19.89 6.62 28.10
C THR A 449 -20.03 8.06 28.57
N VAL A 450 -19.32 8.98 27.92
CA VAL A 450 -19.33 10.43 28.21
C VAL A 450 -20.35 11.13 27.34
N ILE A 451 -20.50 10.67 26.09
CA ILE A 451 -21.47 11.21 25.14
C ILE A 451 -22.12 10.08 24.37
N SER A 452 -23.45 10.17 24.22
CA SER A 452 -24.21 9.40 23.26
C SER A 452 -25.18 10.34 22.55
N SER A 453 -25.12 10.39 21.24
CA SER A 453 -25.96 11.28 20.42
C SER A 453 -26.70 10.45 19.39
N ASP A 454 -28.02 10.29 19.63
CA ASP A 454 -28.92 9.66 18.67
C ASP A 454 -29.10 10.56 17.45
N LYS A 455 -28.82 10.01 16.26
CA LYS A 455 -28.95 10.61 14.94
C LYS A 455 -29.87 9.79 14.04
N SER A 456 -30.74 8.96 14.65
CA SER A 456 -31.65 8.10 13.93
C SER A 456 -32.64 8.91 13.09
N THR A 457 -32.99 8.33 11.95
CA THR A 457 -34.01 8.83 11.03
C THR A 457 -34.90 7.66 10.62
N ASP A 458 -36.01 7.92 9.92
CA ASP A 458 -36.87 6.84 9.43
C ASP A 458 -36.08 5.88 8.53
N GLY A 459 -36.13 4.59 8.83
CA GLY A 459 -35.35 3.53 8.17
C GLY A 459 -33.88 3.41 8.60
N THR A 460 -33.39 4.26 9.52
CA THR A 460 -32.01 4.23 9.97
C THR A 460 -31.87 4.53 11.45
N ALA A 461 -31.28 3.61 12.21
CA ALA A 461 -30.82 3.86 13.58
C ALA A 461 -29.33 4.19 13.55
N ARG A 462 -28.92 5.36 14.08
CA ARG A 462 -27.54 5.83 14.12
C ARG A 462 -27.22 6.48 15.45
N MET A 463 -26.06 6.11 16.01
CA MET A 463 -25.58 6.73 17.26
C MET A 463 -24.10 7.07 17.17
N ILE A 464 -23.76 8.27 17.63
CA ILE A 464 -22.39 8.70 17.87
C ILE A 464 -22.09 8.54 19.36
N ILE A 465 -21.06 7.79 19.69
CA ILE A 465 -20.68 7.42 21.06
C ILE A 465 -19.25 7.87 21.33
N GLY A 466 -19.02 8.44 22.50
CA GLY A 466 -17.67 8.69 23.04
C GLY A 466 -17.57 8.13 24.45
N THR A 467 -16.49 7.39 24.72
CA THR A 467 -16.24 6.76 26.03
C THR A 467 -14.91 7.23 26.61
N GLN A 468 -14.84 7.37 27.92
CA GLN A 468 -13.61 7.78 28.62
C GLN A 468 -12.64 6.60 28.73
N THR A 469 -13.15 5.41 28.96
CA THR A 469 -12.35 4.18 28.96
C THR A 469 -12.29 3.62 27.55
N PRO A 470 -11.08 3.54 26.93
CA PRO A 470 -10.95 2.97 25.61
C PRO A 470 -11.34 1.50 25.55
N VAL A 471 -12.01 1.11 24.50
CA VAL A 471 -12.34 -0.30 24.21
C VAL A 471 -11.10 -0.98 23.63
N ASN A 472 -10.77 -2.16 24.20
CA ASN A 472 -9.70 -3.02 23.71
C ASN A 472 -10.26 -4.43 23.52
N GLY A 473 -9.99 -5.05 22.35
CA GLY A 473 -10.48 -6.38 22.01
C GLY A 473 -11.91 -6.38 21.53
N ALA A 474 -12.84 -6.98 22.28
CA ALA A 474 -14.24 -7.12 21.92
C ALA A 474 -15.16 -6.37 22.89
N ALA A 475 -16.18 -5.68 22.36
CA ALA A 475 -17.21 -5.04 23.16
C ALA A 475 -18.51 -4.86 22.37
N ASP A 476 -19.62 -4.82 23.08
CA ASP A 476 -20.88 -4.31 22.57
C ASP A 476 -20.86 -2.78 22.64
N VAL A 477 -21.21 -2.11 21.56
CA VAL A 477 -21.11 -0.62 21.49
C VAL A 477 -22.45 0.07 21.38
N MET A 478 -23.42 -0.52 20.66
CA MET A 478 -24.75 0.07 20.48
C MET A 478 -25.83 -1.01 20.56
N GLN A 479 -26.95 -0.67 21.18
CA GLN A 479 -28.17 -1.45 21.15
C GLN A 479 -29.30 -0.65 20.50
N VAL A 480 -30.04 -1.29 19.61
CA VAL A 480 -31.25 -0.75 19.00
C VAL A 480 -32.40 -1.70 19.28
N VAL A 481 -33.49 -1.17 19.85
CA VAL A 481 -34.74 -1.90 20.01
C VAL A 481 -35.70 -1.44 18.91
N LEU A 482 -35.99 -2.35 17.98
CA LEU A 482 -36.94 -2.14 16.90
C LEU A 482 -38.29 -2.75 17.32
N LYS A 483 -39.36 -2.01 17.14
CA LYS A 483 -40.74 -2.47 17.40
C LYS A 483 -41.48 -2.62 16.08
N VAL A 484 -42.19 -3.75 15.90
CA VAL A 484 -43.04 -3.97 14.73
C VAL A 484 -44.23 -3.02 14.77
N LYS A 485 -44.52 -2.33 13.67
CA LYS A 485 -45.65 -1.42 13.53
C LYS A 485 -46.99 -2.18 13.53
N GLU A 486 -48.07 -1.51 13.92
CA GLU A 486 -49.41 -2.13 14.00
C GLU A 486 -49.94 -2.59 12.63
N ASP A 487 -49.54 -1.89 11.57
CA ASP A 487 -49.95 -2.13 10.18
C ASP A 487 -48.87 -2.81 9.34
N ALA A 488 -47.81 -3.34 10.00
CA ALA A 488 -46.74 -4.05 9.32
C ALA A 488 -47.25 -5.27 8.56
N LYS A 489 -46.79 -5.45 7.35
CA LYS A 489 -47.06 -6.66 6.56
C LYS A 489 -46.20 -7.82 7.05
N THR A 490 -46.80 -9.00 7.08
CA THR A 490 -46.05 -10.23 7.35
C THR A 490 -45.10 -10.58 6.19
N GLY A 491 -44.00 -11.25 6.50
CA GLY A 491 -42.96 -11.65 5.56
C GLY A 491 -41.56 -11.50 6.14
N ILE A 492 -40.57 -11.79 5.32
CA ILE A 492 -39.15 -11.64 5.70
C ILE A 492 -38.71 -10.21 5.38
N THR A 493 -38.10 -9.58 6.35
CA THR A 493 -37.44 -8.28 6.22
C THR A 493 -36.01 -8.36 6.73
N SER A 494 -35.12 -7.55 6.18
CA SER A 494 -33.68 -7.60 6.52
C SER A 494 -33.27 -6.36 7.31
N LEU A 495 -32.40 -6.58 8.29
CA LEU A 495 -31.65 -5.56 9.02
C LEU A 495 -30.21 -5.55 8.49
N SER A 496 -29.59 -4.38 8.41
CA SER A 496 -28.19 -4.25 7.93
C SER A 496 -27.40 -3.27 8.78
N LEU A 497 -26.26 -3.70 9.30
CA LEU A 497 -25.23 -2.80 9.81
C LEU A 497 -24.51 -2.19 8.60
N ASP A 498 -24.83 -0.95 8.25
CA ASP A 498 -24.30 -0.27 7.07
C ASP A 498 -22.85 0.13 7.26
N SER A 499 -22.51 0.63 8.45
CA SER A 499 -21.19 1.09 8.79
C SER A 499 -20.98 1.20 10.30
N LEU A 500 -19.76 1.00 10.73
CA LEU A 500 -19.26 1.43 12.03
C LEU A 500 -17.92 2.10 11.82
N ASN A 501 -17.86 3.42 12.04
CA ASN A 501 -16.66 4.20 12.05
C ASN A 501 -16.16 4.32 13.49
N THR A 502 -14.83 4.21 13.69
CA THR A 502 -14.25 4.32 15.03
C THR A 502 -12.91 5.04 14.99
N THR A 503 -12.40 5.40 16.16
CA THR A 503 -11.04 5.88 16.35
C THR A 503 -10.23 4.83 17.08
N VAL A 504 -8.96 4.71 16.73
CA VAL A 504 -7.97 3.94 17.49
C VAL A 504 -6.79 4.83 17.83
N SER A 505 -6.12 4.55 18.94
CA SER A 505 -4.94 5.31 19.39
C SER A 505 -3.71 4.46 19.15
N VAL A 506 -2.76 5.00 18.37
CA VAL A 506 -1.46 4.41 18.15
C VAL A 506 -0.41 5.39 18.66
N THR A 507 0.30 5.04 19.71
CA THR A 507 1.24 5.92 20.40
C THR A 507 0.58 7.24 20.84
N SER A 508 0.91 8.38 20.24
CA SER A 508 0.28 9.70 20.51
C SER A 508 -0.72 10.12 19.44
N ASP A 509 -0.87 9.37 18.37
CA ASP A 509 -1.72 9.69 17.23
C ASP A 509 -3.08 9.01 17.33
N ILE A 510 -4.09 9.62 16.72
CA ILE A 510 -5.44 9.10 16.65
C ILE A 510 -5.77 8.87 15.18
N PHE A 511 -6.09 7.63 14.87
CA PHE A 511 -6.56 7.23 13.55
C PHE A 511 -8.08 7.07 13.59
N GLU A 512 -8.75 7.49 12.52
CA GLU A 512 -10.19 7.30 12.31
C GLU A 512 -10.41 6.47 11.05
N GLY A 513 -11.24 5.44 11.14
CA GLY A 513 -11.56 4.62 9.99
C GLY A 513 -12.79 3.74 10.19
N LEU A 514 -13.25 3.18 9.06
CA LEU A 514 -14.37 2.23 9.03
C LEU A 514 -13.86 0.84 9.41
N LEU A 515 -14.59 0.18 10.30
CA LEU A 515 -14.37 -1.24 10.57
C LEU A 515 -14.96 -2.09 9.43
N THR A 516 -14.28 -3.18 9.12
CA THR A 516 -14.84 -4.22 8.25
C THR A 516 -16.08 -4.83 8.91
N VAL A 517 -17.22 -4.80 8.22
CA VAL A 517 -18.44 -5.46 8.69
C VAL A 517 -18.36 -6.96 8.35
N ALA A 518 -18.12 -7.79 9.35
CA ALA A 518 -17.92 -9.24 9.17
C ALA A 518 -19.24 -10.02 9.14
N ASP A 519 -20.23 -9.65 9.98
CA ASP A 519 -21.58 -10.22 10.03
C ASP A 519 -22.57 -9.09 10.25
N GLY A 520 -23.01 -8.45 9.17
CA GLY A 520 -23.80 -7.22 9.21
C GLY A 520 -25.27 -7.36 8.80
N ALA A 521 -25.71 -8.50 8.28
CA ALA A 521 -27.09 -8.67 7.81
C ALA A 521 -27.84 -9.72 8.62
N LYS A 522 -29.10 -9.43 8.99
CA LYS A 522 -29.99 -10.34 9.70
C LYS A 522 -31.38 -10.29 9.10
N ASP A 523 -31.91 -11.46 8.78
CA ASP A 523 -33.29 -11.59 8.33
C ASP A 523 -34.23 -11.81 9.53
N ILE A 524 -35.31 -11.07 9.57
CA ILE A 524 -36.37 -11.17 10.57
C ILE A 524 -37.64 -11.58 9.87
N GLU A 525 -38.24 -12.66 10.32
CA GLU A 525 -39.56 -13.10 9.88
C GLU A 525 -40.63 -12.42 10.74
N VAL A 526 -41.47 -11.61 10.12
CA VAL A 526 -42.64 -11.00 10.72
C VAL A 526 -43.86 -11.85 10.35
N ILE A 527 -44.52 -12.44 11.33
CA ILE A 527 -45.57 -13.42 11.13
C ILE A 527 -46.82 -13.05 11.98
N SER A 528 -47.98 -13.47 11.57
CA SER A 528 -49.23 -13.25 12.31
C SER A 528 -49.67 -14.50 13.08
N TYR A 529 -50.44 -14.33 14.11
CA TYR A 529 -51.13 -15.45 14.78
C TYR A 529 -51.98 -16.27 13.81
N ARG A 530 -52.56 -15.64 12.80
CA ARG A 530 -53.33 -16.33 11.77
C ARG A 530 -52.42 -17.33 10.99
N GLU A 531 -51.25 -16.89 10.55
CA GLU A 531 -50.33 -17.77 9.84
C GLU A 531 -49.81 -18.91 10.72
N LEU A 532 -49.50 -18.63 11.98
CA LEU A 532 -49.12 -19.65 12.96
C LEU A 532 -50.23 -20.64 13.29
N SER A 533 -51.49 -20.20 13.17
CA SER A 533 -52.69 -21.03 13.43
C SER A 533 -52.99 -22.02 12.30
N ASP A 534 -52.49 -21.82 11.11
CA ASP A 534 -52.54 -22.79 10.00
C ASP A 534 -51.42 -23.86 10.20
N VAL A 535 -51.65 -24.73 11.20
CA VAL A 535 -50.64 -25.69 11.64
C VAL A 535 -50.48 -26.86 10.67
N ASN A 536 -51.35 -27.01 9.68
CA ASN A 536 -51.26 -28.02 8.64
C ASN A 536 -50.74 -27.45 7.31
N ASN A 537 -50.50 -26.14 7.22
CA ASN A 537 -50.01 -25.38 6.05
C ASN A 537 -50.87 -25.59 4.78
N ASP A 538 -52.25 -25.68 4.94
CA ASP A 538 -53.13 -25.81 3.80
C ASP A 538 -53.66 -24.46 3.28
N GLY A 539 -53.28 -23.34 3.91
CA GLY A 539 -53.64 -21.95 3.58
C GLY A 539 -54.93 -21.47 4.24
N GLU A 540 -55.62 -22.29 5.06
CA GLU A 540 -56.86 -21.96 5.74
C GLU A 540 -56.80 -22.42 7.20
N VAL A 541 -57.21 -21.56 8.13
CA VAL A 541 -57.37 -21.93 9.56
C VAL A 541 -58.75 -22.53 9.77
N THR A 542 -58.81 -23.81 10.08
CA THR A 542 -60.04 -24.59 10.17
C THR A 542 -60.09 -25.47 11.43
N LEU A 543 -61.22 -26.22 11.63
CA LEU A 543 -61.29 -27.22 12.69
C LEU A 543 -60.27 -28.34 12.55
N LYS A 544 -59.62 -28.51 11.37
CA LYS A 544 -58.51 -29.48 11.20
C LYS A 544 -57.30 -29.04 11.99
N ASP A 545 -56.95 -27.74 11.95
CA ASP A 545 -55.81 -27.16 12.64
C ASP A 545 -56.00 -27.26 14.14
N LEU A 546 -57.17 -26.87 14.65
CA LEU A 546 -57.51 -27.02 16.07
C LEU A 546 -57.44 -28.50 16.49
N SER A 547 -57.99 -29.41 15.68
CA SER A 547 -57.92 -30.84 15.96
C SER A 547 -56.50 -31.40 15.99
N LEU A 548 -55.63 -30.91 15.11
CA LEU A 548 -54.22 -31.28 15.13
C LEU A 548 -53.51 -30.75 16.37
N ALA A 549 -53.73 -29.50 16.72
CA ALA A 549 -53.17 -28.89 17.92
C ALA A 549 -53.62 -29.60 19.20
N VAL A 550 -54.87 -29.91 19.34
CA VAL A 550 -55.41 -30.67 20.47
C VAL A 550 -54.83 -32.09 20.56
N LYS A 551 -54.68 -32.80 19.41
CA LYS A 551 -54.09 -34.14 19.39
C LYS A 551 -52.60 -34.15 19.76
N ASN A 552 -51.91 -33.06 19.49
CA ASN A 552 -50.46 -32.89 19.74
C ASN A 552 -50.20 -31.96 20.94
N TYR A 553 -51.20 -31.71 21.73
CA TYR A 553 -51.12 -30.86 22.91
C TYR A 553 -50.12 -31.41 23.93
N ARG A 554 -48.95 -30.76 24.01
CA ARG A 554 -47.87 -31.06 24.97
C ARG A 554 -47.14 -29.76 25.24
N PRO A 555 -46.82 -29.45 26.50
CA PRO A 555 -46.15 -28.17 26.85
C PRO A 555 -44.87 -27.88 26.08
N GLU A 556 -44.11 -28.91 25.69
CA GLU A 556 -42.84 -28.83 25.02
C GLU A 556 -42.93 -28.83 23.49
N ASN A 557 -44.09 -28.88 22.88
CA ASN A 557 -44.25 -29.01 21.43
C ASN A 557 -44.29 -27.64 20.73
N ALA A 558 -43.10 -27.06 20.50
CA ALA A 558 -42.95 -25.70 19.95
C ALA A 558 -43.70 -25.44 18.62
N ALA A 559 -44.06 -26.50 17.85
CA ALA A 559 -44.81 -26.33 16.60
C ALA A 559 -46.27 -25.85 16.82
N TYR A 560 -46.76 -25.92 18.04
CA TYR A 560 -48.10 -25.50 18.41
C TYR A 560 -48.08 -24.38 19.47
N ASP A 561 -46.93 -23.81 19.75
CA ASP A 561 -46.75 -22.63 20.60
C ASP A 561 -47.01 -21.38 19.74
N ILE A 562 -48.30 -21.03 19.59
CA ILE A 562 -48.76 -19.99 18.68
C ILE A 562 -48.41 -18.58 19.22
N ASP A 563 -48.51 -18.40 20.52
CA ASP A 563 -48.23 -17.13 21.18
C ASP A 563 -46.73 -16.92 21.49
N ARG A 564 -45.92 -17.96 21.19
CA ARG A 564 -44.44 -17.96 21.43
C ARG A 564 -44.08 -17.71 22.89
N SER A 565 -44.94 -18.20 23.82
CA SER A 565 -44.68 -18.14 25.26
C SER A 565 -43.62 -19.12 25.75
N GLY A 566 -43.26 -20.09 24.93
CA GLY A 566 -42.34 -21.20 25.24
C GLY A 566 -43.07 -22.44 25.80
N VAL A 567 -44.39 -22.40 25.95
CA VAL A 567 -45.18 -23.50 26.48
C VAL A 567 -46.51 -23.59 25.73
N VAL A 568 -46.81 -24.74 25.15
CA VAL A 568 -48.14 -24.98 24.54
C VAL A 568 -49.16 -25.16 25.62
N ASP A 569 -50.11 -24.23 25.70
CA ASP A 569 -51.21 -24.25 26.66
C ASP A 569 -52.60 -23.92 26.03
N THR A 570 -53.58 -23.61 26.84
CA THR A 570 -54.92 -23.29 26.33
C THR A 570 -55.00 -21.95 25.61
N ALA A 571 -54.05 -21.03 25.81
CA ALA A 571 -53.99 -19.76 25.08
C ALA A 571 -53.76 -20.00 23.59
N ASP A 572 -52.83 -20.91 23.22
CA ASP A 572 -52.56 -21.29 21.83
C ASP A 572 -53.83 -21.84 21.15
N LEU A 573 -54.55 -22.74 21.82
CA LEU A 573 -55.76 -23.32 21.27
C LEU A 573 -56.86 -22.27 21.10
N ILE A 574 -56.95 -21.29 22.00
CA ILE A 574 -57.86 -20.17 21.90
C ILE A 574 -57.52 -19.28 20.70
N ILE A 575 -56.23 -19.02 20.48
CA ILE A 575 -55.77 -18.24 19.34
C ILE A 575 -56.17 -18.97 18.04
N ILE A 576 -55.86 -20.26 17.88
CA ILE A 576 -56.26 -21.04 16.70
C ILE A 576 -57.79 -20.97 16.52
N ALA A 577 -58.56 -21.19 17.59
CA ALA A 577 -60.02 -21.17 17.53
C ALA A 577 -60.58 -19.81 17.10
N SER A 578 -59.91 -18.71 17.44
CA SER A 578 -60.36 -17.35 17.10
C SER A 578 -60.26 -17.03 15.59
N TYR A 579 -59.42 -17.74 14.84
CA TYR A 579 -59.23 -17.59 13.39
C TYR A 579 -60.06 -18.59 12.55
N ILE A 580 -60.76 -19.51 13.18
CA ILE A 580 -61.67 -20.44 12.46
C ILE A 580 -62.91 -19.67 12.02
N ALA A 581 -63.15 -19.57 10.71
CA ALA A 581 -64.26 -18.85 10.09
C ALA A 581 -65.62 -19.57 10.30
#